data_e2381c2f1f132796ac4eaf2ff83c7e3a
#
_entry.id   e2381c2f1f132796ac4eaf2ff83c7e3a
#
_cell.length_a   1.000
_cell.length_b   1.000
_cell.length_c   1.000
_cell.angle_alpha   90.00
_cell.angle_beta   90.00
_cell.angle_gamma   90.00
#
_symmetry.space_group_name_H-M   'P 1'
#
loop_
_entity.id
_entity.type
_entity.pdbx_description
1 polymer ?
#
loop_
_entity_poly.entity_id
_entity_poly.type
_entity_poly.pdbx_seq_one_letter_code
_entity_poly.pdbx_strand_id
1 'polypeptide(L)'
;MIQKERLQKDFDAMAQLTGLGEGVNRLAFTDADWEGRQYIIDCMNDAGLDVEIDGFGNVIGYKVGTNPDLPVVMVGSHTDSVPNGGNYDGVVGVLSAIEAVRSMIDDGFEQEHTIAVVDFMCEESSRFGAATLGSKAMRGKLTLNDLHRLVDTQGITLYDALKGRNLNPNAIESIAYNRPVKAFIEIHIEQGKVLEHEQKQIGIVSGIAGPERFYVTIRGNADHSGATPMNLRHDALCGASKIILGIEEVTSMQEEPPVVGTVGIAEVVPGAMNVIPGAVKLGVDIRSISKVARDSVVFLIKELIDVIAEKRGLSYTIEPISKDHPVSMHPLMVKEIERAVTSLQLEYMIMPSGAGHDAMHWAEVAPTGMIFIPCRDGISHNSAEFAAMDDIVAGAEVLENVIKNISLVGNALD
;
A
#
# COMPACT_ATOMS: atom_id res chain seq x y z
N MET A 1 -14.09 -20.64 -14.53
CA MET A 1 -13.43 -19.60 -15.37
C MET A 1 -13.94 -18.23 -14.97
N ILE A 2 -13.04 -17.25 -14.77
CA ILE A 2 -13.36 -15.87 -14.38
C ILE A 2 -14.35 -15.23 -15.37
N GLN A 3 -15.42 -14.63 -14.85
CA GLN A 3 -16.49 -14.03 -15.67
C GLN A 3 -16.32 -12.50 -15.71
N LYS A 4 -15.83 -11.99 -16.85
CA LYS A 4 -15.56 -10.57 -17.08
C LYS A 4 -16.78 -9.68 -16.83
N GLU A 5 -17.96 -10.10 -17.29
CA GLU A 5 -19.20 -9.32 -17.15
C GLU A 5 -19.64 -9.23 -15.69
N ARG A 6 -19.39 -10.26 -14.88
CA ARG A 6 -19.70 -10.29 -13.44
C ARG A 6 -18.77 -9.34 -12.69
N LEU A 7 -17.48 -9.41 -12.97
CA LEU A 7 -16.48 -8.46 -12.42
C LEU A 7 -16.82 -7.02 -12.80
N GLN A 8 -17.07 -6.73 -14.09
CA GLN A 8 -17.42 -5.39 -14.54
C GLN A 8 -18.63 -4.83 -13.79
N LYS A 9 -19.68 -5.63 -13.64
CA LYS A 9 -20.88 -5.26 -12.89
C LYS A 9 -20.56 -4.87 -11.43
N ASP A 10 -19.70 -5.66 -10.77
CA ASP A 10 -19.33 -5.41 -9.38
C ASP A 10 -18.48 -4.14 -9.26
N PHE A 11 -17.53 -3.91 -10.18
CA PHE A 11 -16.78 -2.66 -10.23
C PHE A 11 -17.66 -1.44 -10.49
N ASP A 12 -18.61 -1.53 -11.44
CA ASP A 12 -19.53 -0.44 -11.75
C ASP A 12 -20.42 -0.11 -10.55
N ALA A 13 -20.86 -1.11 -9.80
CA ALA A 13 -21.64 -0.90 -8.58
C ALA A 13 -20.81 -0.25 -7.48
N MET A 14 -19.59 -0.75 -7.21
CA MET A 14 -18.69 -0.18 -6.21
C MET A 14 -18.32 1.27 -6.53
N ALA A 15 -18.18 1.63 -7.80
CA ALA A 15 -17.89 3.01 -8.24
C ALA A 15 -19.00 4.00 -7.88
N GLN A 16 -20.25 3.56 -7.71
CA GLN A 16 -21.37 4.40 -7.32
C GLN A 16 -21.46 4.61 -5.80
N LEU A 17 -20.81 3.77 -5.01
CA LEU A 17 -20.81 3.83 -3.54
C LEU A 17 -19.69 4.75 -3.07
N THR A 18 -19.94 6.06 -3.11
CA THR A 18 -18.97 7.13 -2.85
C THR A 18 -19.61 8.28 -2.11
N GLY A 19 -18.82 8.99 -1.30
CA GLY A 19 -19.20 10.28 -0.71
C GLY A 19 -19.18 11.42 -1.72
N LEU A 20 -19.44 12.64 -1.23
CA LEU A 20 -19.43 13.84 -2.07
C LEU A 20 -18.00 14.20 -2.51
N GLY A 21 -17.86 14.66 -3.75
CA GLY A 21 -16.59 15.11 -4.31
C GLY A 21 -16.36 14.60 -5.72
N GLU A 22 -15.17 14.83 -6.24
CA GLU A 22 -14.68 14.26 -7.50
C GLU A 22 -14.09 12.86 -7.23
N GLY A 23 -14.28 11.91 -8.15
CA GLY A 23 -13.78 10.54 -7.99
C GLY A 23 -14.45 9.78 -6.85
N VAL A 24 -13.72 8.82 -6.27
CA VAL A 24 -14.19 8.02 -5.15
C VAL A 24 -13.77 8.65 -3.82
N ASN A 25 -14.74 8.79 -2.91
CA ASN A 25 -14.57 9.33 -1.57
C ASN A 25 -15.17 8.36 -0.55
N ARG A 26 -14.59 7.18 -0.44
CA ARG A 26 -15.00 6.10 0.46
C ARG A 26 -14.01 5.99 1.63
N LEU A 27 -13.89 7.10 2.39
CA LEU A 27 -12.97 7.15 3.52
C LEU A 27 -13.41 6.18 4.63
N ALA A 28 -12.46 5.49 5.19
CA ALA A 28 -12.69 4.48 6.23
C ALA A 28 -13.65 4.95 7.34
N PHE A 29 -14.57 4.10 7.74
CA PHE A 29 -15.62 4.35 8.75
C PHE A 29 -16.62 5.46 8.39
N THR A 30 -16.69 5.96 7.16
CA THR A 30 -17.77 6.85 6.71
C THR A 30 -19.00 6.05 6.27
N ASP A 31 -20.12 6.73 6.03
CA ASP A 31 -21.33 6.05 5.53
C ASP A 31 -21.08 5.43 4.15
N ALA A 32 -20.36 6.13 3.27
CA ALA A 32 -19.99 5.61 1.95
C ALA A 32 -19.10 4.33 2.05
N ASP A 33 -18.17 4.29 3.00
CA ASP A 33 -17.36 3.09 3.26
C ASP A 33 -18.24 1.94 3.79
N TRP A 34 -19.16 2.24 4.70
CA TRP A 34 -20.06 1.23 5.26
C TRP A 34 -21.04 0.66 4.22
N GLU A 35 -21.53 1.50 3.31
CA GLU A 35 -22.35 1.08 2.16
C GLU A 35 -21.54 0.22 1.18
N GLY A 36 -20.28 0.61 0.89
CA GLY A 36 -19.36 -0.20 0.10
C GLY A 36 -19.10 -1.58 0.69
N ARG A 37 -18.83 -1.65 2.00
CA ARG A 37 -18.64 -2.91 2.73
C ARG A 37 -19.89 -3.76 2.75
N GLN A 38 -21.08 -3.16 2.87
CA GLN A 38 -22.33 -3.91 2.76
C GLN A 38 -22.47 -4.56 1.39
N TYR A 39 -22.11 -3.84 0.31
CA TYR A 39 -22.09 -4.43 -1.03
C TYR A 39 -21.11 -5.61 -1.14
N ILE A 40 -19.92 -5.50 -0.55
CA ILE A 40 -18.95 -6.62 -0.49
C ILE A 40 -19.52 -7.82 0.28
N ILE A 41 -20.17 -7.58 1.42
CA ILE A 41 -20.88 -8.63 2.18
C ILE A 41 -21.91 -9.32 1.32
N ASP A 42 -22.73 -8.55 0.58
CA ASP A 42 -23.74 -9.11 -0.31
C ASP A 42 -23.10 -9.93 -1.43
N CYS A 43 -22.00 -9.46 -2.04
CA CYS A 43 -21.23 -10.21 -3.04
C CYS A 43 -20.66 -11.52 -2.49
N MET A 44 -20.14 -11.50 -1.25
CA MET A 44 -19.63 -12.72 -0.59
C MET A 44 -20.74 -13.71 -0.28
N ASN A 45 -21.89 -13.24 0.24
CA ASN A 45 -23.07 -14.07 0.49
C ASN A 45 -23.61 -14.71 -0.81
N ASP A 46 -23.74 -13.91 -1.88
CA ASP A 46 -24.15 -14.38 -3.20
C ASP A 46 -23.18 -15.42 -3.80
N ALA A 47 -21.90 -15.31 -3.44
CA ALA A 47 -20.88 -16.30 -3.76
C ALA A 47 -20.94 -17.55 -2.87
N GLY A 48 -21.84 -17.60 -1.90
CA GLY A 48 -21.98 -18.75 -0.97
C GLY A 48 -20.87 -18.85 0.07
N LEU A 49 -20.29 -17.72 0.47
CA LEU A 49 -19.34 -17.64 1.56
C LEU A 49 -20.05 -17.41 2.89
N ASP A 50 -19.52 -17.98 3.97
CA ASP A 50 -19.94 -17.66 5.33
C ASP A 50 -19.25 -16.36 5.79
N VAL A 51 -20.02 -15.26 5.93
CA VAL A 51 -19.48 -13.91 6.17
C VAL A 51 -19.51 -13.55 7.64
N GLU A 52 -18.39 -13.02 8.15
CA GLU A 52 -18.30 -12.41 9.47
C GLU A 52 -17.67 -11.01 9.37
N ILE A 53 -17.98 -10.14 10.35
CA ILE A 53 -17.32 -8.85 10.56
C ILE A 53 -16.57 -8.95 11.87
N ASP A 54 -15.27 -8.70 11.86
CA ASP A 54 -14.48 -8.73 13.09
C ASP A 54 -14.69 -7.48 13.97
N GLY A 55 -14.06 -7.46 15.16
CA GLY A 55 -14.21 -6.36 16.09
C GLY A 55 -13.61 -5.02 15.65
N PHE A 56 -12.84 -4.99 14.56
CA PHE A 56 -12.33 -3.75 13.94
C PHE A 56 -13.14 -3.30 12.73
N GLY A 57 -13.98 -4.19 12.19
CA GLY A 57 -14.79 -3.93 11.00
C GLY A 57 -14.23 -4.53 9.71
N ASN A 58 -13.18 -5.37 9.79
CA ASN A 58 -12.78 -6.17 8.64
C ASN A 58 -13.90 -7.13 8.28
N VAL A 59 -14.19 -7.29 6.98
CA VAL A 59 -15.16 -8.26 6.47
C VAL A 59 -14.43 -9.51 6.01
N ILE A 60 -14.84 -10.68 6.48
CA ILE A 60 -14.19 -11.95 6.16
C ILE A 60 -15.24 -12.93 5.66
N GLY A 61 -15.09 -13.40 4.42
CA GLY A 61 -15.96 -14.43 3.83
C GLY A 61 -15.22 -15.76 3.73
N TYR A 62 -15.77 -16.84 4.31
CA TYR A 62 -15.16 -18.16 4.30
C TYR A 62 -15.81 -19.09 3.32
N LYS A 63 -15.02 -19.71 2.44
CA LYS A 63 -15.37 -20.93 1.73
C LYS A 63 -14.74 -22.10 2.48
N VAL A 64 -15.55 -22.80 3.26
CA VAL A 64 -15.08 -23.93 4.08
C VAL A 64 -14.53 -25.03 3.20
N GLY A 65 -13.31 -25.50 3.52
CA GLY A 65 -12.66 -26.63 2.83
C GLY A 65 -13.19 -27.99 3.27
N THR A 66 -12.84 -29.03 2.53
CA THR A 66 -13.21 -30.42 2.90
C THR A 66 -12.52 -30.89 4.18
N ASN A 67 -11.43 -30.22 4.60
CA ASN A 67 -10.78 -30.42 5.89
C ASN A 67 -10.64 -29.07 6.63
N PRO A 68 -11.65 -28.66 7.42
CA PRO A 68 -11.69 -27.36 8.07
C PRO A 68 -10.65 -27.16 9.19
N ASP A 69 -10.00 -28.23 9.63
CA ASP A 69 -8.93 -28.18 10.66
C ASP A 69 -7.57 -27.73 10.07
N LEU A 70 -7.42 -27.72 8.75
CA LEU A 70 -6.22 -27.24 8.09
C LEU A 70 -6.08 -25.72 8.18
N PRO A 71 -4.82 -25.17 8.13
CA PRO A 71 -4.60 -23.74 8.07
C PRO A 71 -5.32 -23.08 6.89
N VAL A 72 -5.77 -21.86 7.05
CA VAL A 72 -6.58 -21.11 6.08
C VAL A 72 -5.69 -20.55 4.96
N VAL A 73 -6.14 -20.63 3.71
CA VAL A 73 -5.61 -19.82 2.61
C VAL A 73 -6.36 -18.49 2.61
N MET A 74 -5.67 -17.39 2.87
CA MET A 74 -6.26 -16.06 2.96
C MET A 74 -5.92 -15.23 1.73
N VAL A 75 -6.92 -14.50 1.22
CA VAL A 75 -6.79 -13.64 0.05
C VAL A 75 -7.62 -12.37 0.27
N GLY A 76 -7.15 -11.23 -0.16
CA GLY A 76 -7.92 -9.98 -0.03
C GLY A 76 -7.06 -8.75 -0.15
N SER A 77 -7.71 -7.62 0.04
CA SER A 77 -7.18 -6.26 0.06
C SER A 77 -8.18 -5.35 0.80
N HIS A 78 -8.35 -4.11 0.39
CA HIS A 78 -9.26 -3.14 1.01
C HIS A 78 -10.23 -2.53 0.01
N THR A 79 -11.25 -1.82 0.53
CA THR A 79 -12.20 -1.06 -0.31
C THR A 79 -12.33 0.40 0.11
N ASP A 80 -11.74 0.82 1.23
CA ASP A 80 -11.64 2.25 1.55
C ASP A 80 -10.70 2.97 0.59
N SER A 81 -10.89 4.28 0.41
CA SER A 81 -10.14 5.10 -0.53
C SER A 81 -9.56 6.35 0.13
N VAL A 82 -8.59 6.96 -0.56
CA VAL A 82 -8.19 8.36 -0.30
C VAL A 82 -9.31 9.32 -0.76
N PRO A 83 -9.30 10.61 -0.33
CA PRO A 83 -10.17 11.63 -0.91
C PRO A 83 -9.89 11.82 -2.40
N ASN A 84 -10.95 11.90 -3.21
CA ASN A 84 -10.89 12.02 -4.67
C ASN A 84 -10.05 10.89 -5.33
N GLY A 85 -10.12 9.69 -4.76
CA GLY A 85 -9.40 8.51 -5.24
C GLY A 85 -9.99 7.92 -6.51
N GLY A 86 -9.45 6.78 -6.93
CA GLY A 86 -9.90 5.99 -8.06
C GLY A 86 -10.86 4.86 -7.68
N ASN A 87 -11.21 4.05 -8.67
CA ASN A 87 -12.16 2.95 -8.52
C ASN A 87 -11.51 1.58 -8.35
N TYR A 88 -10.18 1.49 -8.42
CA TYR A 88 -9.47 0.22 -8.57
C TYR A 88 -8.54 -0.10 -7.42
N ASP A 89 -7.97 0.94 -6.80
CA ASP A 89 -7.06 0.84 -5.66
C ASP A 89 -7.70 0.03 -4.52
N GLY A 90 -7.06 -1.08 -4.14
CA GLY A 90 -7.56 -2.08 -3.18
C GLY A 90 -8.79 -2.86 -3.66
N VAL A 91 -9.76 -2.20 -4.29
CA VAL A 91 -11.02 -2.81 -4.79
C VAL A 91 -10.74 -3.96 -5.74
N VAL A 92 -9.69 -3.85 -6.58
CA VAL A 92 -9.24 -4.94 -7.45
C VAL A 92 -8.97 -6.21 -6.65
N GLY A 93 -8.30 -6.09 -5.50
CA GLY A 93 -7.95 -7.24 -4.67
C GLY A 93 -9.16 -7.96 -4.09
N VAL A 94 -10.11 -7.20 -3.56
CA VAL A 94 -11.30 -7.76 -2.93
C VAL A 94 -12.25 -8.39 -3.97
N LEU A 95 -12.58 -7.66 -5.04
CA LEU A 95 -13.51 -8.17 -6.06
C LEU A 95 -12.92 -9.33 -6.87
N SER A 96 -11.62 -9.29 -7.19
CA SER A 96 -10.95 -10.42 -7.87
C SER A 96 -10.90 -11.67 -6.98
N ALA A 97 -10.71 -11.52 -5.66
CA ALA A 97 -10.75 -12.64 -4.74
C ALA A 97 -12.14 -13.28 -4.65
N ILE A 98 -13.20 -12.46 -4.55
CA ILE A 98 -14.58 -12.94 -4.57
C ILE A 98 -14.87 -13.68 -5.88
N GLU A 99 -14.48 -13.10 -7.02
CA GLU A 99 -14.72 -13.68 -8.32
C GLU A 99 -13.92 -14.98 -8.53
N ALA A 100 -12.68 -15.06 -8.04
CA ALA A 100 -11.89 -16.28 -8.07
C ALA A 100 -12.60 -17.43 -7.32
N VAL A 101 -13.16 -17.15 -6.13
CA VAL A 101 -13.93 -18.16 -5.38
C VAL A 101 -15.24 -18.52 -6.08
N ARG A 102 -15.97 -17.54 -6.65
CA ARG A 102 -17.17 -17.80 -7.47
C ARG A 102 -16.86 -18.74 -8.64
N SER A 103 -15.78 -18.45 -9.36
CA SER A 103 -15.30 -19.27 -10.48
C SER A 103 -14.98 -20.70 -10.05
N MET A 104 -14.29 -20.87 -8.93
CA MET A 104 -13.99 -22.20 -8.38
C MET A 104 -15.25 -22.98 -8.04
N ILE A 105 -16.28 -22.32 -7.49
CA ILE A 105 -17.57 -22.93 -7.18
C ILE A 105 -18.31 -23.30 -8.46
N ASP A 106 -18.35 -22.40 -9.45
CA ASP A 106 -18.97 -22.64 -10.76
C ASP A 106 -18.34 -23.83 -11.49
N ASP A 107 -17.01 -24.02 -11.34
CA ASP A 107 -16.25 -25.14 -11.90
C ASP A 107 -16.39 -26.45 -11.08
N GLY A 108 -17.05 -26.40 -9.91
CA GLY A 108 -17.18 -27.54 -8.99
C GLY A 108 -15.86 -27.96 -8.34
N PHE A 109 -14.91 -27.02 -8.17
CA PHE A 109 -13.63 -27.29 -7.53
C PHE A 109 -13.79 -27.46 -6.02
N GLU A 110 -13.29 -28.57 -5.49
CA GLU A 110 -13.30 -28.88 -4.06
C GLU A 110 -11.90 -28.64 -3.48
N GLN A 111 -11.74 -27.58 -2.70
CA GLN A 111 -10.52 -27.28 -1.97
C GLN A 111 -10.48 -28.03 -0.62
N GLU A 112 -9.27 -28.40 -0.17
CA GLU A 112 -9.07 -29.04 1.14
C GLU A 112 -8.95 -28.01 2.26
N HIS A 113 -8.18 -26.94 2.04
CA HIS A 113 -8.07 -25.82 2.97
C HIS A 113 -9.26 -24.87 2.85
N THR A 114 -9.71 -24.33 3.97
CA THR A 114 -10.66 -23.21 3.95
C THR A 114 -10.02 -21.98 3.29
N ILE A 115 -10.75 -21.32 2.39
CA ILE A 115 -10.36 -20.05 1.80
C ILE A 115 -11.06 -18.93 2.56
N ALA A 116 -10.31 -17.89 2.97
CA ALA A 116 -10.83 -16.67 3.59
C ALA A 116 -10.58 -15.49 2.65
N VAL A 117 -11.65 -14.87 2.16
CA VAL A 117 -11.61 -13.61 1.41
C VAL A 117 -11.77 -12.47 2.39
N VAL A 118 -10.84 -11.52 2.41
CA VAL A 118 -10.84 -10.42 3.39
C VAL A 118 -10.93 -9.05 2.69
N ASP A 119 -11.85 -8.21 3.18
CA ASP A 119 -11.86 -6.77 2.92
C ASP A 119 -11.38 -6.06 4.20
N PHE A 120 -10.12 -5.61 4.20
CA PHE A 120 -9.51 -4.94 5.34
C PHE A 120 -10.10 -3.54 5.53
N MET A 121 -10.35 -3.18 6.78
CA MET A 121 -10.84 -1.86 7.17
C MET A 121 -9.69 -0.86 7.29
N CYS A 122 -9.83 0.33 6.70
CA CYS A 122 -8.91 1.44 6.93
C CYS A 122 -7.45 1.11 6.57
N GLU A 123 -7.24 0.66 5.32
CA GLU A 123 -5.90 0.50 4.77
C GLU A 123 -5.26 1.85 4.53
N GLU A 124 -6.01 2.77 3.95
CA GLU A 124 -5.58 4.10 3.57
C GLU A 124 -5.30 5.01 4.78
N SER A 125 -4.17 5.68 4.73
CA SER A 125 -3.74 6.58 5.83
C SER A 125 -4.48 7.91 5.86
N SER A 126 -5.29 8.21 4.86
CA SER A 126 -5.84 9.53 4.59
C SER A 126 -6.73 10.10 5.69
N ARG A 127 -7.45 9.24 6.44
CA ARG A 127 -8.32 9.70 7.52
C ARG A 127 -7.59 9.90 8.84
N PHE A 128 -6.79 8.93 9.28
CA PHE A 128 -6.19 8.93 10.63
C PHE A 128 -4.66 9.10 10.62
N GLY A 129 -4.03 9.34 9.45
CA GLY A 129 -2.59 9.50 9.33
C GLY A 129 -1.77 8.22 9.53
N ALA A 130 -2.44 7.06 9.57
CA ALA A 130 -1.82 5.75 9.71
C ALA A 130 -2.48 4.74 8.77
N ALA A 131 -1.69 3.98 8.03
CA ALA A 131 -2.12 3.00 7.05
C ALA A 131 -2.27 1.59 7.63
N THR A 132 -2.97 0.73 6.90
CA THR A 132 -3.09 -0.73 7.13
C THR A 132 -3.65 -1.07 8.52
N LEU A 133 -4.61 -0.25 9.01
CA LEU A 133 -5.09 -0.40 10.40
C LEU A 133 -5.90 -1.68 10.60
N GLY A 134 -6.65 -2.14 9.59
CA GLY A 134 -7.42 -3.37 9.64
C GLY A 134 -6.56 -4.62 9.79
N SER A 135 -5.57 -4.76 8.92
CA SER A 135 -4.62 -5.88 9.02
C SER A 135 -3.76 -5.81 10.28
N LYS A 136 -3.38 -4.60 10.75
CA LYS A 136 -2.73 -4.42 12.06
C LYS A 136 -3.61 -4.91 13.21
N ALA A 137 -4.92 -4.60 13.17
CA ALA A 137 -5.88 -5.07 14.19
C ALA A 137 -5.96 -6.59 14.18
N MET A 138 -6.14 -7.22 13.01
CA MET A 138 -6.15 -8.68 12.87
C MET A 138 -4.84 -9.33 13.34
N ARG A 139 -3.71 -8.61 13.27
CA ARG A 139 -2.41 -9.08 13.77
C ARG A 139 -2.15 -8.74 15.23
N GLY A 140 -3.13 -8.18 15.96
CA GLY A 140 -2.98 -7.80 17.37
C GLY A 140 -1.93 -6.71 17.62
N LYS A 141 -1.69 -5.84 16.63
CA LYS A 141 -0.67 -4.79 16.67
C LYS A 141 -1.19 -3.42 17.12
N LEU A 142 -2.51 -3.30 17.35
CA LEU A 142 -3.12 -2.07 17.82
C LEU A 142 -3.45 -2.18 19.31
N THR A 143 -3.20 -1.10 20.03
CA THR A 143 -3.53 -0.95 21.44
C THR A 143 -4.69 0.04 21.63
N LEU A 144 -5.33 0.02 22.78
CA LEU A 144 -6.34 1.02 23.13
C LEU A 144 -5.79 2.46 23.08
N ASN A 145 -4.52 2.64 23.43
CA ASN A 145 -3.85 3.94 23.35
C ASN A 145 -3.72 4.41 21.89
N ASP A 146 -3.45 3.51 20.94
CA ASP A 146 -3.39 3.88 19.51
C ASP A 146 -4.76 4.36 19.02
N LEU A 147 -5.85 3.71 19.44
CA LEU A 147 -7.20 4.12 19.06
C LEU A 147 -7.56 5.52 19.55
N HIS A 148 -7.07 5.94 20.72
CA HIS A 148 -7.26 7.30 21.22
C HIS A 148 -6.32 8.33 20.62
N ARG A 149 -5.11 7.94 20.21
CA ARG A 149 -4.08 8.81 19.64
C ARG A 149 -4.32 9.16 18.18
N LEU A 150 -4.88 8.24 17.42
CA LEU A 150 -5.17 8.43 16.00
C LEU A 150 -6.46 9.23 15.85
N VAL A 151 -6.33 10.44 15.30
CA VAL A 151 -7.41 11.45 15.23
C VAL A 151 -7.49 12.00 13.81
N ASP A 152 -8.71 12.10 13.29
CA ASP A 152 -8.94 12.71 11.98
C ASP A 152 -8.95 14.26 12.03
N THR A 153 -9.08 14.90 10.87
CA THR A 153 -9.08 16.38 10.74
C THR A 153 -10.29 17.06 11.39
N GLN A 154 -11.30 16.30 11.78
CA GLN A 154 -12.51 16.81 12.48
C GLN A 154 -12.40 16.60 14.00
N GLY A 155 -11.31 16.02 14.48
CA GLY A 155 -11.10 15.71 15.90
C GLY A 155 -11.77 14.41 16.35
N ILE A 156 -12.24 13.57 15.42
CA ILE A 156 -12.81 12.25 15.73
C ILE A 156 -11.66 11.26 15.91
N THR A 157 -11.61 10.60 17.07
CA THR A 157 -10.63 9.54 17.31
C THR A 157 -11.02 8.25 16.58
N LEU A 158 -10.04 7.39 16.28
CA LEU A 158 -10.32 6.06 15.76
C LEU A 158 -11.22 5.25 16.72
N TYR A 159 -11.05 5.45 18.04
CA TYR A 159 -11.93 4.91 19.07
C TYR A 159 -13.41 5.32 18.86
N ASP A 160 -13.66 6.62 18.63
CA ASP A 160 -15.02 7.13 18.41
C ASP A 160 -15.59 6.70 17.04
N ALA A 161 -14.75 6.58 16.02
CA ALA A 161 -15.15 6.07 14.73
C ALA A 161 -15.65 4.62 14.80
N LEU A 162 -14.92 3.75 15.50
CA LEU A 162 -15.35 2.36 15.78
C LEU A 162 -16.71 2.33 16.53
N LYS A 163 -16.84 3.10 17.60
CA LYS A 163 -18.12 3.21 18.34
C LYS A 163 -19.27 3.69 17.47
N GLY A 164 -19.01 4.64 16.56
CA GLY A 164 -19.99 5.15 15.61
C GLY A 164 -20.54 4.09 14.66
N ARG A 165 -19.80 2.98 14.47
CA ARG A 165 -20.22 1.79 13.70
C ARG A 165 -20.72 0.63 14.57
N ASN A 166 -21.03 0.90 15.83
CA ASN A 166 -21.48 -0.11 16.82
C ASN A 166 -20.46 -1.22 17.06
N LEU A 167 -19.17 -0.98 16.79
CA LEU A 167 -18.07 -1.87 17.15
C LEU A 167 -17.62 -1.63 18.60
N ASN A 168 -16.89 -2.59 19.17
CA ASN A 168 -16.40 -2.48 20.55
C ASN A 168 -14.89 -2.19 20.59
N PRO A 169 -14.44 -0.93 20.59
CA PRO A 169 -13.01 -0.60 20.58
C PRO A 169 -12.27 -1.05 21.85
N ASN A 170 -12.98 -1.28 22.98
CA ASN A 170 -12.35 -1.78 24.20
C ASN A 170 -11.86 -3.24 24.08
N ALA A 171 -12.34 -3.96 23.07
CA ALA A 171 -11.91 -5.33 22.82
C ALA A 171 -10.70 -5.42 21.87
N ILE A 172 -10.11 -4.30 21.41
CA ILE A 172 -9.07 -4.26 20.35
C ILE A 172 -7.91 -5.24 20.58
N GLU A 173 -7.47 -5.40 21.82
CA GLU A 173 -6.35 -6.29 22.15
C GLU A 173 -6.74 -7.79 22.16
N SER A 174 -8.03 -8.11 22.00
CA SER A 174 -8.56 -9.48 21.99
C SER A 174 -9.13 -9.94 20.66
N ILE A 175 -9.14 -9.09 19.63
CA ILE A 175 -9.76 -9.39 18.33
C ILE A 175 -8.77 -9.95 17.29
N ALA A 176 -7.52 -10.22 17.70
CA ALA A 176 -6.52 -10.77 16.79
C ALA A 176 -7.03 -12.06 16.13
N TYR A 177 -6.81 -12.18 14.82
CA TYR A 177 -7.17 -13.36 14.05
C TYR A 177 -6.43 -14.58 14.59
N ASN A 178 -7.16 -15.60 14.99
CA ASN A 178 -6.64 -16.73 15.77
C ASN A 178 -6.53 -18.05 14.99
N ARG A 179 -7.01 -18.10 13.73
CA ARG A 179 -6.86 -19.30 12.90
C ARG A 179 -5.47 -19.32 12.24
N PRO A 180 -4.79 -20.47 12.19
CA PRO A 180 -3.54 -20.59 11.43
C PRO A 180 -3.75 -20.24 9.96
N VAL A 181 -2.82 -19.46 9.38
CA VAL A 181 -2.85 -19.07 7.96
C VAL A 181 -1.74 -19.82 7.24
N LYS A 182 -2.09 -20.58 6.21
CA LYS A 182 -1.17 -21.30 5.35
C LYS A 182 -0.41 -20.36 4.43
N ALA A 183 -1.14 -19.44 3.80
CA ALA A 183 -0.60 -18.42 2.92
C ALA A 183 -1.55 -17.21 2.84
N PHE A 184 -0.99 -16.04 2.54
CA PHE A 184 -1.73 -14.84 2.19
C PHE A 184 -1.37 -14.38 0.77
N ILE A 185 -2.38 -13.96 0.00
CA ILE A 185 -2.20 -13.44 -1.36
C ILE A 185 -3.00 -12.16 -1.52
N GLU A 186 -2.37 -11.14 -2.09
CA GLU A 186 -3.01 -9.89 -2.44
C GLU A 186 -2.80 -9.60 -3.94
N ILE A 187 -3.87 -9.27 -4.66
CA ILE A 187 -3.77 -8.69 -6.00
C ILE A 187 -4.10 -7.21 -5.91
N HIS A 188 -3.35 -6.39 -6.63
CA HIS A 188 -3.47 -4.94 -6.58
C HIS A 188 -3.12 -4.31 -7.94
N ILE A 189 -3.52 -3.07 -8.16
CA ILE A 189 -2.94 -2.27 -9.25
C ILE A 189 -1.50 -1.91 -8.90
N GLU A 190 -0.62 -1.75 -9.90
CA GLU A 190 0.79 -1.39 -9.66
C GLU A 190 0.97 -0.04 -8.96
N GLN A 191 0.06 0.91 -9.18
CA GLN A 191 0.19 2.31 -8.76
C GLN A 191 1.45 3.00 -9.34
N GLY A 192 2.00 2.44 -10.41
CA GLY A 192 3.23 2.85 -11.08
C GLY A 192 3.12 2.66 -12.60
N LYS A 193 4.21 2.96 -13.32
CA LYS A 193 4.25 3.00 -14.78
C LYS A 193 5.03 1.86 -15.41
N VAL A 194 5.57 0.94 -14.61
CA VAL A 194 6.57 -0.02 -15.09
C VAL A 194 5.91 -1.08 -15.95
N LEU A 195 4.80 -1.69 -15.50
CA LEU A 195 4.11 -2.74 -16.26
C LEU A 195 3.62 -2.23 -17.61
N GLU A 196 3.01 -1.04 -17.64
CA GLU A 196 2.56 -0.40 -18.87
C GLU A 196 3.72 -0.08 -19.81
N HIS A 197 4.82 0.50 -19.28
CA HIS A 197 6.03 0.83 -20.06
C HIS A 197 6.71 -0.41 -20.64
N GLU A 198 6.81 -1.49 -19.84
CA GLU A 198 7.44 -2.76 -20.23
C GLU A 198 6.49 -3.70 -20.98
N GLN A 199 5.23 -3.27 -21.20
CA GLN A 199 4.18 -4.05 -21.86
C GLN A 199 3.97 -5.42 -21.22
N LYS A 200 3.95 -5.46 -19.88
CA LYS A 200 3.70 -6.65 -19.06
C LYS A 200 2.30 -6.63 -18.49
N GLN A 201 1.64 -7.79 -18.52
CA GLN A 201 0.28 -7.97 -18.01
C GLN A 201 0.27 -8.21 -16.50
N ILE A 202 1.34 -8.83 -15.97
CA ILE A 202 1.42 -9.22 -14.56
C ILE A 202 2.76 -8.78 -13.97
N GLY A 203 2.70 -8.17 -12.79
CA GLY A 203 3.85 -7.95 -11.91
C GLY A 203 3.84 -8.97 -10.78
N ILE A 204 4.91 -9.75 -10.67
CA ILE A 204 5.11 -10.63 -9.50
C ILE A 204 5.91 -9.84 -8.48
N VAL A 205 5.30 -9.51 -7.35
CA VAL A 205 5.93 -8.66 -6.35
C VAL A 205 7.01 -9.44 -5.59
N SER A 206 8.23 -8.92 -5.59
CA SER A 206 9.37 -9.51 -4.87
C SER A 206 9.47 -9.07 -3.41
N GLY A 207 8.90 -7.90 -3.11
CA GLY A 207 8.88 -7.32 -1.77
C GLY A 207 8.25 -5.93 -1.77
N ILE A 208 7.91 -5.47 -0.57
CA ILE A 208 7.32 -4.16 -0.31
C ILE A 208 8.39 -3.25 0.28
N ALA A 209 8.59 -2.07 -0.32
CA ALA A 209 9.61 -1.14 0.12
C ALA A 209 9.28 -0.52 1.49
N GLY A 210 10.30 -0.42 2.34
CA GLY A 210 10.22 0.29 3.61
C GLY A 210 10.75 1.72 3.48
N PRO A 211 9.93 2.76 3.70
CA PRO A 211 10.39 4.14 3.66
C PRO A 211 11.23 4.52 4.88
N GLU A 212 12.23 5.39 4.66
CA GLU A 212 12.84 6.22 5.69
C GLU A 212 12.57 7.68 5.36
N ARG A 213 11.87 8.39 6.25
CA ARG A 213 11.45 9.78 6.05
C ARG A 213 12.06 10.68 7.10
N PHE A 214 12.52 11.85 6.68
CA PHE A 214 13.08 12.84 7.58
C PHE A 214 12.97 14.26 7.01
N TYR A 215 12.95 15.24 7.88
CA TYR A 215 13.13 16.64 7.49
C TYR A 215 14.61 17.03 7.54
N VAL A 216 15.03 17.86 6.58
CA VAL A 216 16.31 18.55 6.60
C VAL A 216 16.03 20.04 6.63
N THR A 217 16.39 20.73 7.73
CA THR A 217 16.30 22.18 7.81
C THR A 217 17.69 22.77 7.63
N ILE A 218 17.90 23.48 6.52
CA ILE A 218 19.15 24.16 6.15
C ILE A 218 19.03 25.62 6.56
N ARG A 219 20.07 26.18 7.20
CA ARG A 219 20.11 27.56 7.70
C ARG A 219 21.34 28.29 7.17
N GLY A 220 21.10 29.48 6.66
CA GLY A 220 22.11 30.47 6.23
C GLY A 220 21.74 31.86 6.75
N ASN A 221 22.06 32.92 6.01
CA ASN A 221 21.77 34.29 6.38
C ASN A 221 20.73 34.90 5.43
N ALA A 222 19.68 35.49 6.02
CA ALA A 222 18.74 36.33 5.29
C ALA A 222 19.27 37.75 5.16
N ASP A 223 19.72 38.11 3.95
CA ASP A 223 20.33 39.39 3.66
C ASP A 223 19.66 40.07 2.47
N HIS A 224 19.94 41.35 2.26
CA HIS A 224 19.40 42.08 1.09
C HIS A 224 20.00 41.57 -0.22
N SER A 225 19.14 41.11 -1.14
CA SER A 225 19.55 40.43 -2.37
C SER A 225 20.40 41.24 -3.34
N GLY A 226 20.21 42.58 -3.38
CA GLY A 226 20.98 43.49 -4.24
C GLY A 226 22.22 44.07 -3.57
N ALA A 227 22.27 44.16 -2.22
CA ALA A 227 23.36 44.78 -1.51
C ALA A 227 24.43 43.78 -1.05
N THR A 228 24.13 42.51 -0.95
CA THR A 228 25.10 41.49 -0.49
C THR A 228 25.84 40.88 -1.68
N PRO A 229 27.18 41.03 -1.75
CA PRO A 229 28.00 40.44 -2.82
C PRO A 229 27.91 38.91 -2.84
N MET A 230 28.05 38.29 -4.04
CA MET A 230 27.88 36.83 -4.23
C MET A 230 28.80 35.99 -3.35
N ASN A 231 30.06 36.44 -3.12
CA ASN A 231 31.05 35.72 -2.32
C ASN A 231 30.87 35.84 -0.80
N LEU A 232 29.92 36.66 -0.35
CA LEU A 232 29.61 36.86 1.08
C LEU A 232 28.28 36.26 1.48
N ARG A 233 27.59 35.54 0.53
CA ARG A 233 26.28 34.97 0.78
C ARG A 233 26.36 33.58 1.41
N HIS A 234 25.55 33.39 2.42
CA HIS A 234 25.20 32.07 2.99
C HIS A 234 23.74 31.72 2.60
N ASP A 235 23.52 31.51 1.32
CA ASP A 235 22.19 31.29 0.71
C ASP A 235 21.74 29.87 0.96
N ALA A 236 20.72 29.70 1.83
CA ALA A 236 20.17 28.41 2.20
C ALA A 236 19.46 27.73 1.03
N LEU A 237 18.80 28.48 0.11
CA LEU A 237 18.10 27.90 -1.03
C LEU A 237 19.06 27.33 -2.07
N CYS A 238 20.17 28.02 -2.32
CA CYS A 238 21.23 27.50 -3.18
C CYS A 238 21.90 26.24 -2.59
N GLY A 239 21.98 26.14 -1.26
CA GLY A 239 22.40 24.91 -0.57
C GLY A 239 21.39 23.79 -0.74
N ALA A 240 20.12 24.07 -0.44
CA ALA A 240 19.01 23.13 -0.56
C ALA A 240 18.89 22.58 -2.00
N SER A 241 19.01 23.42 -3.03
CA SER A 241 18.95 23.01 -4.42
C SER A 241 20.03 21.98 -4.78
N LYS A 242 21.25 22.15 -4.26
CA LYS A 242 22.33 21.16 -4.44
C LYS A 242 22.06 19.86 -3.70
N ILE A 243 21.46 19.94 -2.52
CA ILE A 243 21.08 18.75 -1.75
C ILE A 243 19.99 17.98 -2.48
N ILE A 244 18.96 18.66 -3.02
CA ILE A 244 17.87 18.02 -3.80
C ILE A 244 18.44 17.25 -4.98
N LEU A 245 19.27 17.91 -5.82
CA LEU A 245 19.88 17.25 -6.98
C LEU A 245 20.84 16.13 -6.57
N GLY A 246 21.55 16.29 -5.48
CA GLY A 246 22.45 15.25 -4.98
C GLY A 246 21.69 14.03 -4.41
N ILE A 247 20.50 14.22 -3.82
CA ILE A 247 19.63 13.09 -3.42
C ILE A 247 19.18 12.30 -4.64
N GLU A 248 18.73 12.99 -5.69
CA GLU A 248 18.37 12.35 -6.97
C GLU A 248 19.55 11.56 -7.54
N GLU A 249 20.74 12.14 -7.59
CA GLU A 249 21.95 11.50 -8.11
C GLU A 249 22.33 10.26 -7.29
N VAL A 250 22.43 10.37 -5.96
CA VAL A 250 22.83 9.26 -5.08
C VAL A 250 21.83 8.11 -5.14
N THR A 251 20.52 8.40 -5.19
CA THR A 251 19.50 7.34 -5.30
C THR A 251 19.53 6.65 -6.66
N SER A 252 19.77 7.41 -7.75
CA SER A 252 19.85 6.86 -9.11
C SER A 252 21.08 5.98 -9.34
N MET A 253 22.15 6.12 -8.54
CA MET A 253 23.34 5.26 -8.61
C MET A 253 23.14 3.87 -8.01
N GLN A 254 22.09 3.66 -7.21
CA GLN A 254 21.79 2.38 -6.58
C GLN A 254 20.77 1.61 -7.43
N GLU A 255 21.27 0.78 -8.36
CA GLU A 255 20.43 0.02 -9.30
C GLU A 255 19.95 -1.32 -8.71
N GLU A 256 20.82 -2.05 -7.99
CA GLU A 256 20.52 -3.40 -7.49
C GLU A 256 20.92 -3.59 -6.01
N PRO A 257 19.98 -3.78 -5.10
CA PRO A 257 18.53 -3.57 -5.25
C PRO A 257 18.21 -2.06 -5.37
N PRO A 258 17.15 -1.67 -6.12
CA PRO A 258 16.87 -0.28 -6.40
C PRO A 258 16.48 0.51 -5.15
N VAL A 259 16.88 1.80 -5.13
CA VAL A 259 16.47 2.77 -4.12
C VAL A 259 15.80 3.95 -4.82
N VAL A 260 14.64 4.35 -4.32
CA VAL A 260 13.91 5.52 -4.82
C VAL A 260 14.00 6.62 -3.78
N GLY A 261 14.34 7.84 -4.21
CA GLY A 261 14.44 9.01 -3.34
C GLY A 261 13.70 10.21 -3.89
N THR A 262 12.92 10.86 -3.04
CA THR A 262 12.11 12.03 -3.40
C THR A 262 12.23 13.11 -2.34
N VAL A 263 12.38 14.36 -2.79
CA VAL A 263 12.20 15.56 -1.95
C VAL A 263 10.84 16.16 -2.31
N GLY A 264 9.81 15.80 -1.52
CA GLY A 264 8.41 16.18 -1.78
C GLY A 264 8.00 17.50 -1.12
N ILE A 265 8.80 18.03 -0.19
CA ILE A 265 8.53 19.30 0.51
C ILE A 265 9.77 20.19 0.41
N ALA A 266 9.55 21.47 0.02
CA ALA A 266 10.56 22.52 0.03
C ALA A 266 9.94 23.85 0.47
N GLU A 267 10.15 24.21 1.74
CA GLU A 267 9.64 25.46 2.33
C GLU A 267 10.77 26.46 2.47
N VAL A 268 10.62 27.65 1.87
CA VAL A 268 11.64 28.70 1.81
C VAL A 268 11.27 29.87 2.71
N VAL A 269 12.19 30.30 3.56
CA VAL A 269 12.00 31.41 4.48
C VAL A 269 13.05 32.50 4.22
N PRO A 270 12.63 33.78 4.03
CA PRO A 270 11.29 34.34 4.13
C PRO A 270 10.45 34.22 2.83
N GLY A 271 10.99 33.69 1.72
CA GLY A 271 10.25 33.54 0.47
C GLY A 271 9.96 34.85 -0.25
N ALA A 272 10.87 35.80 -0.19
CA ALA A 272 10.76 37.13 -0.80
C ALA A 272 11.83 37.36 -1.87
N MET A 273 11.48 37.96 -3.02
CA MET A 273 12.39 38.12 -4.15
C MET A 273 13.59 39.01 -3.87
N ASN A 274 13.48 39.94 -2.93
CA ASN A 274 14.52 40.91 -2.55
C ASN A 274 15.32 40.53 -1.30
N VAL A 275 15.15 39.27 -0.82
CA VAL A 275 15.86 38.75 0.36
C VAL A 275 16.54 37.42 -0.01
N ILE A 276 17.81 37.26 0.35
CA ILE A 276 18.51 35.98 0.24
C ILE A 276 17.87 35.01 1.24
N PRO A 277 17.44 33.77 0.81
CA PRO A 277 16.81 32.84 1.73
C PRO A 277 17.69 32.44 2.90
N GLY A 278 17.21 32.73 4.13
CA GLY A 278 17.89 32.41 5.37
C GLY A 278 17.66 30.99 5.89
N ALA A 279 16.55 30.36 5.48
CA ALA A 279 16.32 28.98 5.82
C ALA A 279 15.49 28.25 4.73
N VAL A 280 15.71 26.92 4.62
CA VAL A 280 14.89 26.02 3.78
C VAL A 280 14.65 24.73 4.55
N LYS A 281 13.40 24.27 4.59
CA LYS A 281 13.02 22.96 5.12
C LYS A 281 12.67 22.05 3.96
N LEU A 282 13.35 20.89 3.88
CA LEU A 282 13.11 19.83 2.91
C LEU A 282 12.45 18.63 3.60
N GLY A 283 11.45 18.01 2.96
CA GLY A 283 10.91 16.72 3.37
C GLY A 283 11.40 15.64 2.41
N VAL A 284 12.12 14.66 2.95
CA VAL A 284 12.82 13.61 2.21
C VAL A 284 12.14 12.25 2.47
N ASP A 285 11.89 11.49 1.41
CA ASP A 285 11.36 10.11 1.44
C ASP A 285 12.29 9.21 0.64
N ILE A 286 12.92 8.22 1.29
CA ILE A 286 13.83 7.23 0.67
C ILE A 286 13.26 5.85 0.88
N ARG A 287 13.08 5.10 -0.21
CA ARG A 287 12.44 3.76 -0.21
C ARG A 287 13.30 2.71 -0.88
N SER A 288 13.29 1.48 -0.34
CA SER A 288 13.84 0.29 -0.98
C SER A 288 13.24 -0.97 -0.35
N ILE A 289 13.24 -2.07 -1.10
CA ILE A 289 12.97 -3.41 -0.58
C ILE A 289 14.17 -3.99 0.19
N SER A 290 15.33 -3.35 0.12
CA SER A 290 16.53 -3.70 0.88
C SER A 290 16.83 -2.66 1.95
N LYS A 291 16.72 -3.07 3.21
CA LYS A 291 17.13 -2.24 4.34
C LYS A 291 18.59 -1.78 4.22
N VAL A 292 19.48 -2.68 3.78
CA VAL A 292 20.92 -2.39 3.67
C VAL A 292 21.18 -1.34 2.59
N ALA A 293 20.60 -1.50 1.40
CA ALA A 293 20.75 -0.52 0.30
C ALA A 293 20.19 0.84 0.69
N ARG A 294 18.96 0.88 1.28
CA ARG A 294 18.35 2.12 1.76
C ARG A 294 19.23 2.82 2.81
N ASP A 295 19.65 2.10 3.84
CA ASP A 295 20.43 2.67 4.93
C ASP A 295 21.80 3.18 4.42
N SER A 296 22.41 2.51 3.43
CA SER A 296 23.64 2.98 2.78
C SER A 296 23.41 4.27 1.99
N VAL A 297 22.34 4.35 1.21
CA VAL A 297 21.97 5.56 0.47
C VAL A 297 21.66 6.72 1.43
N VAL A 298 20.92 6.48 2.51
CA VAL A 298 20.63 7.51 3.53
C VAL A 298 21.93 8.01 4.19
N PHE A 299 22.88 7.12 4.43
CA PHE A 299 24.20 7.51 4.94
C PHE A 299 24.92 8.43 3.96
N LEU A 300 24.98 8.07 2.67
CA LEU A 300 25.61 8.92 1.63
C LEU A 300 24.91 10.28 1.48
N ILE A 301 23.59 10.32 1.61
CA ILE A 301 22.83 11.59 1.61
C ILE A 301 23.24 12.48 2.79
N LYS A 302 23.43 11.91 3.98
CA LYS A 302 23.88 12.69 5.15
C LYS A 302 25.29 13.25 4.96
N GLU A 303 26.22 12.45 4.44
CA GLU A 303 27.57 12.89 4.08
C GLU A 303 27.54 14.00 3.01
N LEU A 304 26.67 13.88 2.00
CA LEU A 304 26.45 14.90 0.98
C LEU A 304 25.97 16.23 1.59
N ILE A 305 25.03 16.16 2.54
CA ILE A 305 24.51 17.35 3.24
C ILE A 305 25.64 18.03 4.03
N ASP A 306 26.46 17.27 4.75
CA ASP A 306 27.62 17.79 5.48
C ASP A 306 28.58 18.54 4.55
N VAL A 307 29.00 17.92 3.45
CA VAL A 307 29.92 18.51 2.47
C VAL A 307 29.36 19.81 1.86
N ILE A 308 28.07 19.83 1.53
CA ILE A 308 27.43 21.01 0.93
C ILE A 308 27.31 22.12 1.98
N ALA A 309 26.94 21.82 3.22
CA ALA A 309 26.77 22.75 4.30
C ALA A 309 28.13 23.40 4.63
N GLU A 310 29.18 22.62 4.84
CA GLU A 310 30.55 23.14 5.09
C GLU A 310 31.03 24.05 3.97
N LYS A 311 30.96 23.60 2.73
CA LYS A 311 31.43 24.34 1.54
C LYS A 311 30.72 25.68 1.36
N ARG A 312 29.50 25.83 1.85
CA ARG A 312 28.67 27.02 1.70
C ARG A 312 28.53 27.86 2.97
N GLY A 313 29.15 27.42 4.07
CA GLY A 313 29.03 28.07 5.38
C GLY A 313 27.60 28.05 5.93
N LEU A 314 26.90 26.94 5.72
CA LEU A 314 25.53 26.70 6.18
C LEU A 314 25.55 25.80 7.41
N SER A 315 24.49 25.88 8.22
CA SER A 315 24.20 24.87 9.24
C SER A 315 22.94 24.09 8.86
N TYR A 316 22.75 22.90 9.45
CA TYR A 316 21.55 22.11 9.21
C TYR A 316 21.15 21.29 10.43
N THR A 317 19.91 20.83 10.43
CA THR A 317 19.37 19.80 11.34
C THR A 317 18.63 18.74 10.56
N ILE A 318 18.73 17.47 10.99
CA ILE A 318 17.94 16.35 10.43
C ILE A 318 17.00 15.86 11.53
N GLU A 319 15.70 15.84 11.23
CA GLU A 319 14.64 15.41 12.14
C GLU A 319 13.98 14.16 11.56
N PRO A 320 14.14 12.97 12.18
CA PRO A 320 13.50 11.76 11.68
C PRO A 320 11.98 11.84 11.82
N ILE A 321 11.24 11.31 10.82
CA ILE A 321 9.78 11.18 10.83
C ILE A 321 9.39 9.72 11.03
N SER A 322 9.86 8.82 10.14
CA SER A 322 9.61 7.39 10.21
C SER A 322 10.77 6.60 9.61
N LYS A 323 10.89 5.35 10.04
CA LYS A 323 11.81 4.36 9.47
C LYS A 323 11.14 3.00 9.53
N ASP A 324 10.49 2.61 8.42
CA ASP A 324 9.78 1.36 8.33
C ASP A 324 10.68 0.25 7.75
N HIS A 325 10.42 -0.98 8.15
CA HIS A 325 11.14 -2.13 7.61
C HIS A 325 10.55 -2.55 6.27
N PRO A 326 11.40 -2.81 5.23
CA PRO A 326 10.92 -3.46 4.03
C PRO A 326 10.52 -4.90 4.33
N VAL A 327 9.60 -5.43 3.53
CA VAL A 327 9.07 -6.79 3.68
C VAL A 327 9.33 -7.56 2.39
N SER A 328 9.97 -8.71 2.46
CA SER A 328 10.17 -9.58 1.29
C SER A 328 8.98 -10.54 1.13
N MET A 329 8.55 -10.75 -0.10
CA MET A 329 7.59 -11.81 -0.39
C MET A 329 8.25 -13.19 -0.26
N HIS A 330 7.44 -14.18 0.09
CA HIS A 330 7.96 -15.52 0.34
C HIS A 330 8.41 -16.18 -0.98
N PRO A 331 9.65 -16.74 -1.09
CA PRO A 331 10.16 -17.24 -2.36
C PRO A 331 9.33 -18.35 -2.99
N LEU A 332 8.65 -19.19 -2.19
CA LEU A 332 7.73 -20.21 -2.71
C LEU A 332 6.46 -19.59 -3.28
N MET A 333 5.95 -18.50 -2.68
CA MET A 333 4.78 -17.79 -3.21
C MET A 333 5.12 -17.08 -4.53
N VAL A 334 6.29 -16.45 -4.62
CA VAL A 334 6.78 -15.86 -5.88
C VAL A 334 6.84 -16.91 -6.99
N LYS A 335 7.40 -18.08 -6.71
CA LYS A 335 7.45 -19.21 -7.67
C LYS A 335 6.08 -19.76 -8.04
N GLU A 336 5.17 -19.81 -7.08
CA GLU A 336 3.81 -20.30 -7.32
C GLU A 336 3.03 -19.35 -8.22
N ILE A 337 3.16 -18.03 -8.01
CA ILE A 337 2.59 -17.02 -8.90
C ILE A 337 3.24 -17.12 -10.29
N GLU A 338 4.56 -17.25 -10.37
CA GLU A 338 5.29 -17.41 -11.63
C GLU A 338 4.83 -18.67 -12.41
N ARG A 339 4.60 -19.78 -11.72
CA ARG A 339 4.02 -21.01 -12.32
C ARG A 339 2.64 -20.73 -12.90
N ALA A 340 1.76 -20.05 -12.15
CA ALA A 340 0.41 -19.73 -12.59
C ALA A 340 0.42 -18.83 -13.83
N VAL A 341 1.20 -17.74 -13.81
CA VAL A 341 1.35 -16.80 -14.93
C VAL A 341 1.87 -17.52 -16.18
N THR A 342 2.90 -18.37 -16.01
CA THR A 342 3.49 -19.14 -17.13
C THR A 342 2.49 -20.11 -17.72
N SER A 343 1.66 -20.80 -16.89
CA SER A 343 0.66 -21.73 -17.36
C SER A 343 -0.46 -21.05 -18.17
N LEU A 344 -0.73 -19.79 -17.88
CA LEU A 344 -1.70 -18.96 -18.59
C LEU A 344 -1.08 -18.23 -19.81
N GLN A 345 0.23 -18.38 -20.04
CA GLN A 345 0.98 -17.77 -21.14
C GLN A 345 0.90 -16.23 -21.13
N LEU A 346 0.85 -15.62 -19.94
CA LEU A 346 0.81 -14.18 -19.76
C LEU A 346 2.25 -13.60 -19.69
N GLU A 347 2.41 -12.39 -20.19
CA GLU A 347 3.66 -11.64 -20.08
C GLU A 347 3.80 -11.05 -18.67
N TYR A 348 4.95 -11.27 -18.03
CA TYR A 348 5.18 -10.84 -16.66
C TYR A 348 6.59 -10.31 -16.41
N MET A 349 6.76 -9.68 -15.27
CA MET A 349 8.06 -9.36 -14.68
C MET A 349 8.02 -9.50 -13.16
N ILE A 350 9.20 -9.71 -12.55
CA ILE A 350 9.37 -9.65 -11.10
C ILE A 350 9.76 -8.22 -10.74
N MET A 351 9.06 -7.60 -9.78
CA MET A 351 9.25 -6.20 -9.45
C MET A 351 8.96 -5.90 -7.97
N PRO A 352 9.51 -4.83 -7.39
CA PRO A 352 9.15 -4.40 -6.05
C PRO A 352 7.83 -3.62 -6.02
N SER A 353 7.14 -3.61 -4.85
CA SER A 353 6.15 -2.59 -4.55
C SER A 353 6.80 -1.37 -3.90
N GLY A 354 6.53 -0.20 -4.44
CA GLY A 354 6.91 1.09 -3.83
C GLY A 354 5.91 1.59 -2.78
N ALA A 355 4.68 1.05 -2.76
CA ALA A 355 3.61 1.36 -1.83
C ALA A 355 3.54 0.35 -0.68
N GLY A 356 2.91 0.73 0.45
CA GLY A 356 2.58 -0.20 1.53
C GLY A 356 1.28 -0.93 1.21
N HIS A 357 1.10 -2.14 1.74
CA HIS A 357 -0.09 -2.97 1.54
C HIS A 357 -0.37 -3.80 2.80
N ASP A 358 -1.58 -4.31 2.95
CA ASP A 358 -1.98 -5.19 4.05
C ASP A 358 -1.12 -6.47 4.10
N ALA A 359 -0.63 -6.94 2.95
CA ALA A 359 0.30 -8.05 2.81
C ALA A 359 1.54 -7.94 3.72
N MET A 360 1.98 -6.71 4.06
CA MET A 360 3.14 -6.49 4.95
C MET A 360 2.98 -7.17 6.30
N HIS A 361 1.77 -7.17 6.85
CA HIS A 361 1.51 -7.69 8.19
C HIS A 361 1.30 -9.20 8.19
N TRP A 362 0.89 -9.78 7.07
CA TRP A 362 0.75 -11.23 6.91
C TRP A 362 2.08 -11.91 6.58
N ALA A 363 2.97 -11.24 5.84
CA ALA A 363 4.31 -11.75 5.52
C ALA A 363 5.19 -12.03 6.75
N GLU A 364 4.86 -11.48 7.90
CA GLU A 364 5.56 -11.77 9.17
C GLU A 364 5.21 -13.15 9.75
N VAL A 365 4.10 -13.76 9.34
CA VAL A 365 3.56 -14.96 10.02
C VAL A 365 3.15 -16.07 9.06
N ALA A 366 3.02 -15.78 7.78
CA ALA A 366 2.65 -16.74 6.75
C ALA A 366 3.39 -16.47 5.44
N PRO A 367 3.64 -17.50 4.63
CA PRO A 367 4.06 -17.34 3.25
C PRO A 367 3.11 -16.38 2.52
N THR A 368 3.63 -15.23 2.06
CA THR A 368 2.84 -14.16 1.45
C THR A 368 3.36 -13.86 0.05
N GLY A 369 2.43 -13.63 -0.88
CA GLY A 369 2.69 -13.20 -2.24
C GLY A 369 1.77 -12.07 -2.68
N MET A 370 2.22 -11.28 -3.65
CA MET A 370 1.41 -10.23 -4.26
C MET A 370 1.50 -10.27 -5.79
N ILE A 371 0.39 -9.93 -6.42
CA ILE A 371 0.23 -9.86 -7.87
C ILE A 371 -0.13 -8.42 -8.23
N PHE A 372 0.61 -7.81 -9.14
CA PHE A 372 0.27 -6.52 -9.72
C PHE A 372 -0.33 -6.66 -11.11
N ILE A 373 -1.27 -5.78 -11.41
CA ILE A 373 -1.79 -5.54 -12.76
C ILE A 373 -1.50 -4.09 -13.18
N PRO A 374 -1.41 -3.79 -14.48
CA PRO A 374 -1.16 -2.44 -14.96
C PRO A 374 -2.24 -1.45 -14.55
N CYS A 375 -1.84 -0.20 -14.29
CA CYS A 375 -2.74 0.92 -14.24
C CYS A 375 -2.28 2.00 -15.21
N ARG A 376 -3.24 2.63 -15.90
CA ARG A 376 -2.98 3.58 -16.98
C ARG A 376 -2.19 4.79 -16.50
N ASP A 377 -1.09 5.12 -17.19
CA ASP A 377 -0.16 6.21 -16.85
C ASP A 377 0.46 6.09 -15.44
N GLY A 378 0.29 4.97 -14.75
CA GLY A 378 0.68 4.79 -13.36
C GLY A 378 -0.07 5.67 -12.37
N ILE A 379 -1.25 6.16 -12.77
CA ILE A 379 -2.06 7.05 -11.94
C ILE A 379 -2.77 6.24 -10.88
N SER A 380 -2.57 6.60 -9.61
CA SER A 380 -3.33 6.14 -8.46
C SER A 380 -3.55 7.28 -7.47
N HIS A 381 -4.43 7.10 -6.48
CA HIS A 381 -4.86 8.13 -5.54
C HIS A 381 -5.43 9.39 -6.24
N ASN A 382 -6.13 9.18 -7.32
CA ASN A 382 -6.63 10.24 -8.21
C ASN A 382 -7.89 9.76 -8.94
N SER A 383 -8.82 10.68 -9.21
CA SER A 383 -10.06 10.39 -9.95
C SER A 383 -9.83 9.90 -11.39
N ALA A 384 -8.65 10.12 -11.96
CA ALA A 384 -8.26 9.63 -13.30
C ALA A 384 -7.66 8.21 -13.30
N GLU A 385 -7.55 7.56 -12.16
CA GLU A 385 -7.09 6.17 -12.01
C GLU A 385 -7.90 5.23 -12.90
N PHE A 386 -7.20 4.34 -13.59
CA PHE A 386 -7.85 3.37 -14.46
C PHE A 386 -7.01 2.10 -14.60
N ALA A 387 -7.65 0.94 -14.42
CA ALA A 387 -7.14 -0.37 -14.81
C ALA A 387 -8.06 -0.99 -15.87
N ALA A 388 -7.49 -1.59 -16.90
CA ALA A 388 -8.29 -2.23 -17.94
C ALA A 388 -8.92 -3.53 -17.43
N MET A 389 -10.20 -3.76 -17.76
CA MET A 389 -10.90 -4.96 -17.30
C MET A 389 -10.21 -6.26 -17.79
N ASP A 390 -9.56 -6.24 -18.94
CA ASP A 390 -8.82 -7.40 -19.44
C ASP A 390 -7.58 -7.72 -18.57
N ASP A 391 -6.91 -6.69 -18.03
CA ASP A 391 -5.80 -6.87 -17.09
C ASP A 391 -6.30 -7.36 -15.72
N ILE A 392 -7.47 -6.85 -15.26
CA ILE A 392 -8.11 -7.32 -14.03
C ILE A 392 -8.49 -8.79 -14.16
N VAL A 393 -9.08 -9.20 -15.29
CA VAL A 393 -9.42 -10.62 -15.57
C VAL A 393 -8.17 -11.48 -15.58
N ALA A 394 -7.10 -11.05 -16.27
CA ALA A 394 -5.83 -11.77 -16.30
C ALA A 394 -5.24 -11.95 -14.89
N GLY A 395 -5.24 -10.90 -14.09
CA GLY A 395 -4.81 -10.96 -12.69
C GLY A 395 -5.66 -11.89 -11.83
N ALA A 396 -6.99 -11.86 -12.01
CA ALA A 396 -7.93 -12.72 -11.29
C ALA A 396 -7.75 -14.20 -11.69
N GLU A 397 -7.46 -14.51 -12.96
CA GLU A 397 -7.15 -15.87 -13.43
C GLU A 397 -5.84 -16.40 -12.82
N VAL A 398 -4.81 -15.54 -12.70
CA VAL A 398 -3.58 -15.89 -11.99
C VAL A 398 -3.88 -16.18 -10.52
N LEU A 399 -4.64 -15.31 -9.86
CA LEU A 399 -5.05 -15.47 -8.47
C LEU A 399 -5.82 -16.78 -8.24
N GLU A 400 -6.84 -17.07 -9.09
CA GLU A 400 -7.60 -18.31 -9.03
C GLU A 400 -6.71 -19.55 -9.16
N ASN A 401 -5.74 -19.52 -10.11
CA ASN A 401 -4.81 -20.62 -10.33
C ASN A 401 -3.91 -20.88 -9.12
N VAL A 402 -3.40 -19.80 -8.49
CA VAL A 402 -2.60 -19.88 -7.26
C VAL A 402 -3.46 -20.46 -6.13
N ILE A 403 -4.66 -19.91 -5.89
CA ILE A 403 -5.56 -20.38 -4.82
C ILE A 403 -5.90 -21.87 -5.02
N LYS A 404 -6.27 -22.30 -6.23
CA LYS A 404 -6.56 -23.70 -6.52
C LYS A 404 -5.41 -24.61 -6.12
N ASN A 405 -4.18 -24.26 -6.46
CA ASN A 405 -3.02 -25.07 -6.14
C ASN A 405 -2.70 -25.11 -4.65
N ILE A 406 -2.63 -23.96 -3.99
CA ILE A 406 -2.22 -23.91 -2.57
C ILE A 406 -3.32 -24.32 -1.60
N SER A 407 -4.58 -24.41 -2.04
CA SER A 407 -5.70 -24.89 -1.22
C SER A 407 -5.84 -26.42 -1.18
N LEU A 408 -4.98 -27.15 -1.89
CA LEU A 408 -4.83 -28.59 -1.79
C LEU A 408 -3.68 -28.97 -0.87
N VAL A 409 -3.73 -30.16 -0.28
CA VAL A 409 -2.61 -30.76 0.50
C VAL A 409 -1.58 -31.34 -0.46
N GLY A 410 -0.30 -31.37 -0.03
CA GLY A 410 0.82 -31.93 -0.78
C GLY A 410 1.46 -30.98 -1.78
N ASN A 411 1.28 -29.68 -1.61
CA ASN A 411 1.99 -28.66 -2.39
C ASN A 411 3.26 -28.17 -1.68
N ALA A 412 4.03 -27.29 -2.34
CA ALA A 412 5.33 -26.84 -1.84
C ALA A 412 5.27 -25.96 -0.57
N LEU A 413 4.08 -25.55 -0.12
CA LEU A 413 3.87 -24.75 1.09
C LEU A 413 3.50 -25.59 2.31
N ASP A 414 3.27 -26.91 2.16
CA ASP A 414 3.07 -27.87 3.25
C ASP A 414 4.44 -28.26 3.83
#